data_703fc02b44e3a1443377b30d5da50a16
#
_entry.id   703fc02b44e3a1443377b30d5da50a16
#
_cell.length_a   1.000
_cell.length_b   1.000
_cell.length_c   1.000
_cell.angle_alpha   90.00
_cell.angle_beta   90.00
_cell.angle_gamma   90.00
#
_symmetry.space_group_name_H-M   'P 1'
#
loop_
_entity.id
_entity.type
_entity.pdbx_description
1 polymer ?
#
loop_
_entity_poly.entity_id
_entity_poly.type
_entity_poly.pdbx_seq_one_letter_code
_entity_poly.pdbx_strand_id
1 'polypeptide(L)'
;MINLIPSSLSLKSSSFIIVVLGFLVSIFWLTYFSQIGALSYIDTIGAFFGPLFGLIIADFYMIRKGNINNKDIYSLESNGTYYYSGGWHLKGVYALFLGFIFSASTIWNSNLMFLQSYSWIIGAIVSYFVYYLLTKE
;
A
#
# COMPACT_ATOMS: atom_id res chain seq x y z
N MET A 1 5.76 -9.80 4.66
CA MET A 1 4.82 -10.93 4.74
C MET A 1 4.87 -11.69 6.06
N ILE A 2 6.03 -11.97 6.63
CA ILE A 2 6.14 -12.63 7.94
C ILE A 2 5.39 -11.86 9.03
N ASN A 3 5.44 -10.53 8.98
CA ASN A 3 4.74 -9.66 9.93
C ASN A 3 3.23 -9.53 9.65
N LEU A 4 2.74 -9.99 8.50
CA LEU A 4 1.32 -9.99 8.16
C LEU A 4 0.61 -11.26 8.67
N ILE A 5 1.33 -12.40 8.75
CA ILE A 5 0.80 -13.68 9.23
C ILE A 5 1.89 -14.33 10.13
N PRO A 6 2.13 -13.79 11.32
CA PRO A 6 3.32 -14.10 12.11
C PRO A 6 3.39 -15.52 12.68
N SER A 7 2.27 -16.23 12.77
CA SER A 7 2.22 -17.53 13.47
C SER A 7 2.38 -18.77 12.57
N SER A 8 2.37 -18.62 11.24
CA SER A 8 2.23 -19.78 10.35
C SER A 8 3.22 -19.88 9.19
N LEU A 9 4.00 -18.84 8.89
CA LEU A 9 4.85 -18.83 7.70
C LEU A 9 6.33 -18.65 8.03
N SER A 10 7.17 -19.62 7.60
CA SER A 10 8.62 -19.47 7.59
C SER A 10 9.06 -18.49 6.48
N LEU A 11 10.27 -17.93 6.61
CA LEU A 11 10.89 -17.07 5.59
C LEU A 11 10.88 -17.73 4.19
N LYS A 12 11.21 -19.01 4.12
CA LYS A 12 11.25 -19.78 2.86
C LYS A 12 9.85 -19.90 2.23
N SER A 13 8.84 -20.24 3.05
CA SER A 13 7.44 -20.35 2.57
C SER A 13 6.89 -19.01 2.11
N SER A 14 7.17 -17.93 2.83
CA SER A 14 6.75 -16.56 2.45
C SER A 14 7.38 -16.14 1.13
N SER A 15 8.67 -16.39 0.93
CA SER A 15 9.37 -16.07 -0.31
C SER A 15 8.81 -16.85 -1.49
N PHE A 16 8.54 -18.15 -1.30
CA PHE A 16 7.93 -18.98 -2.35
C PHE A 16 6.53 -18.47 -2.74
N ILE A 17 5.70 -18.13 -1.76
CA ILE A 17 4.36 -17.58 -2.01
C ILE A 17 4.45 -16.26 -2.79
N ILE A 18 5.39 -15.36 -2.44
CA ILE A 18 5.58 -14.10 -3.15
C ILE A 18 5.97 -14.34 -4.61
N VAL A 19 6.89 -15.27 -4.85
CA VAL A 19 7.33 -15.61 -6.21
C VAL A 19 6.17 -16.18 -7.04
N VAL A 20 5.41 -17.11 -6.48
CA VAL A 20 4.24 -17.70 -7.17
C VAL A 20 3.17 -16.65 -7.47
N LEU A 21 2.85 -15.80 -6.47
CA LEU A 21 1.88 -14.70 -6.67
C LEU A 21 2.37 -13.70 -7.72
N GLY A 22 3.64 -13.32 -7.67
CA GLY A 22 4.23 -12.42 -8.66
C GLY A 22 4.20 -13.00 -10.07
N PHE A 23 4.48 -14.30 -10.21
CA PHE A 23 4.39 -15.01 -11.48
C PHE A 23 2.95 -15.04 -12.03
N LEU A 24 1.97 -15.37 -11.18
CA LEU A 24 0.55 -15.38 -11.58
C LEU A 24 0.06 -13.99 -11.99
N VAL A 25 0.40 -12.96 -11.22
CA VAL A 25 0.07 -11.57 -11.56
C VAL A 25 0.71 -11.15 -12.88
N SER A 26 1.97 -11.55 -13.13
CA SER A 26 2.66 -11.25 -14.39
C SER A 26 2.02 -11.91 -15.60
N ILE A 27 1.62 -13.18 -15.48
CA ILE A 27 0.90 -13.88 -16.57
C ILE A 27 -0.45 -13.21 -16.82
N PHE A 28 -1.22 -12.95 -15.74
CA PHE A 28 -2.53 -12.30 -15.87
C PHE A 28 -2.40 -10.93 -16.54
N TRP A 29 -1.40 -10.13 -16.12
CA TRP A 29 -1.11 -8.84 -16.72
C TRP A 29 -0.75 -8.97 -18.19
N LEU A 30 0.17 -9.88 -18.52
CA LEU A 30 0.61 -10.07 -19.90
C LEU A 30 -0.54 -10.44 -20.83
N THR A 31 -1.46 -11.27 -20.37
CA THR A 31 -2.56 -11.80 -21.19
C THR A 31 -3.69 -10.79 -21.38
N TYR A 32 -4.05 -10.06 -20.30
CA TYR A 32 -5.25 -9.19 -20.30
C TYR A 32 -4.94 -7.72 -20.49
N PHE A 33 -3.75 -7.26 -20.06
CA PHE A 33 -3.37 -5.84 -20.06
C PHE A 33 -2.24 -5.49 -21.02
N SER A 34 -1.71 -6.45 -21.79
CA SER A 34 -0.63 -6.18 -22.76
C SER A 34 -1.02 -5.14 -23.83
N GLN A 35 -2.31 -4.99 -24.09
CA GLN A 35 -2.81 -3.96 -25.01
C GLN A 35 -2.70 -2.53 -24.47
N ILE A 36 -2.58 -2.36 -23.16
CA ILE A 36 -2.46 -1.04 -22.49
C ILE A 36 -1.03 -0.50 -22.60
N GLY A 37 -0.06 -1.36 -22.88
CA GLY A 37 1.35 -1.00 -23.07
C GLY A 37 2.19 -1.04 -21.77
N ALA A 38 3.50 -1.17 -21.96
CA ALA A 38 4.46 -1.29 -20.85
C ALA A 38 4.50 -0.04 -19.96
N LEU A 39 4.27 1.15 -20.52
CA LEU A 39 4.25 2.40 -19.75
C LEU A 39 3.11 2.42 -18.73
N SER A 40 1.89 2.05 -19.14
CA SER A 40 0.75 2.00 -18.21
C SER A 40 0.92 0.94 -17.13
N TYR A 41 1.68 -0.12 -17.38
CA TYR A 41 2.07 -1.08 -16.37
C TYR A 41 2.95 -0.45 -15.29
N ILE A 42 4.00 0.27 -15.70
CA ILE A 42 4.92 0.98 -14.80
C ILE A 42 4.17 2.05 -14.00
N ASP A 43 3.30 2.80 -14.67
CA ASP A 43 2.46 3.83 -14.03
C ASP A 43 1.50 3.23 -13.00
N THR A 44 0.93 2.05 -13.27
CA THR A 44 0.06 1.35 -12.30
C THR A 44 0.84 0.92 -11.05
N ILE A 45 2.07 0.45 -11.20
CA ILE A 45 2.95 0.17 -10.06
C ILE A 45 3.25 1.47 -9.31
N GLY A 46 3.59 2.55 -10.02
CA GLY A 46 3.81 3.87 -9.44
C GLY A 46 2.59 4.39 -8.67
N ALA A 47 1.39 4.15 -9.21
CA ALA A 47 0.12 4.48 -8.58
C ALA A 47 -0.09 3.80 -7.22
N PHE A 48 0.50 2.64 -6.99
CA PHE A 48 0.45 1.96 -5.70
C PHE A 48 1.45 2.55 -4.69
N PHE A 49 2.63 2.97 -5.15
CA PHE A 49 3.65 3.54 -4.26
C PHE A 49 3.28 4.93 -3.73
N GLY A 50 2.54 5.73 -4.51
CA GLY A 50 2.07 7.04 -4.06
C GLY A 50 1.27 6.98 -2.76
N PRO A 51 0.19 6.21 -2.68
CA PRO A 51 -0.58 6.01 -1.46
C PRO A 51 0.24 5.49 -0.27
N LEU A 52 1.17 4.57 -0.49
CA LEU A 52 2.09 4.10 0.55
C LEU A 52 2.91 5.25 1.13
N PHE A 53 3.48 6.08 0.26
CA PHE A 53 4.26 7.24 0.66
C PHE A 53 3.42 8.24 1.46
N GLY A 54 2.22 8.57 0.98
CA GLY A 54 1.30 9.46 1.67
C GLY A 54 0.93 8.97 3.07
N LEU A 55 0.64 7.68 3.20
CA LEU A 55 0.33 7.03 4.47
C LEU A 55 1.52 7.10 5.45
N ILE A 56 2.72 6.76 4.99
CA ILE A 56 3.93 6.80 5.83
C ILE A 56 4.18 8.22 6.34
N ILE A 57 4.05 9.25 5.49
CA ILE A 57 4.19 10.65 5.91
C ILE A 57 3.14 11.02 6.94
N ALA A 58 1.87 10.68 6.70
CA ALA A 58 0.78 10.98 7.63
C ALA A 58 1.01 10.31 8.98
N ASP A 59 1.37 9.02 8.99
CA ASP A 59 1.64 8.29 10.23
C ASP A 59 2.81 8.89 11.01
N PHE A 60 3.94 9.10 10.33
CA PHE A 60 5.17 9.56 10.98
C PHE A 60 5.05 10.99 11.50
N TYR A 61 4.61 11.94 10.67
CA TYR A 61 4.63 13.36 11.03
C TYR A 61 3.38 13.82 11.78
N MET A 62 2.19 13.33 11.39
CA MET A 62 0.94 13.85 11.95
C MET A 62 0.47 13.03 13.15
N ILE A 63 0.55 11.71 13.09
CA ILE A 63 0.03 10.86 14.16
C ILE A 63 1.09 10.66 15.25
N ARG A 64 2.29 10.23 14.85
CA ARG A 64 3.38 9.91 15.80
C ARG A 64 4.27 11.08 16.16
N LYS A 65 4.18 12.19 15.41
CA LYS A 65 4.98 13.40 15.62
C LYS A 65 6.49 13.10 15.71
N GLY A 66 6.97 12.20 14.88
CA GLY A 66 8.35 11.75 14.85
C GLY A 66 8.76 10.77 15.96
N ASN A 67 7.86 10.44 16.89
CA ASN A 67 8.16 9.52 17.98
C ASN A 67 7.88 8.07 17.57
N ILE A 68 8.93 7.30 17.38
CA ILE A 68 8.85 5.87 17.06
C ILE A 68 9.44 5.07 18.22
N ASN A 69 8.67 4.13 18.76
CA ASN A 69 9.18 3.20 19.76
C ASN A 69 9.92 2.05 19.04
N ASN A 70 11.25 2.16 18.97
CA ASN A 70 12.10 1.20 18.27
C ASN A 70 11.99 -0.22 18.84
N LYS A 71 11.66 -0.38 20.12
CA LYS A 71 11.53 -1.71 20.76
C LYS A 71 10.26 -2.40 20.28
N ASP A 72 9.18 -1.67 20.15
CA ASP A 72 7.86 -2.23 19.80
C ASP A 72 7.71 -2.51 18.29
N ILE A 73 8.52 -1.87 17.41
CA ILE A 73 8.47 -2.12 15.97
C ILE A 73 8.70 -3.61 15.64
N TYR A 74 9.57 -4.26 16.41
CA TYR A 74 9.93 -5.66 16.20
C TYR A 74 9.18 -6.61 17.13
N SER A 75 8.33 -6.09 18.02
CA SER A 75 7.55 -6.90 18.95
C SER A 75 6.33 -7.49 18.24
N LEU A 76 6.13 -8.79 18.44
CA LEU A 76 4.94 -9.53 18.01
C LEU A 76 3.93 -9.73 19.15
N GLU A 77 4.19 -9.12 20.31
CA GLU A 77 3.35 -9.26 21.49
C GLU A 77 2.02 -8.52 21.27
N SER A 78 0.93 -9.13 21.72
CA SER A 78 -0.42 -8.57 21.62
C SER A 78 -0.60 -7.24 22.35
N ASN A 79 0.30 -6.93 23.31
CA ASN A 79 0.33 -5.67 24.05
C ASN A 79 1.23 -4.61 23.41
N GLY A 80 1.89 -4.91 22.29
CA GLY A 80 2.78 -3.98 21.59
C GLY A 80 2.02 -2.82 20.95
N THR A 81 2.61 -1.62 20.94
CA THR A 81 2.04 -0.39 20.38
C THR A 81 1.63 -0.53 18.91
N TYR A 82 2.27 -1.44 18.16
CA TYR A 82 2.06 -1.66 16.73
C TYR A 82 1.29 -2.94 16.40
N TYR A 83 0.73 -3.62 17.40
CA TYR A 83 -0.04 -4.85 17.18
C TYR A 83 -1.41 -4.59 16.53
N TYR A 84 -1.99 -3.41 16.76
CA TYR A 84 -3.31 -2.99 16.24
C TYR A 84 -4.41 -4.06 16.41
N SER A 85 -5.25 -4.23 15.40
CA SER A 85 -6.35 -5.21 15.40
C SER A 85 -5.85 -6.57 14.90
N GLY A 86 -5.33 -7.41 15.81
CA GLY A 86 -4.84 -8.74 15.44
C GLY A 86 -3.66 -8.74 14.47
N GLY A 87 -2.76 -7.76 14.57
CA GLY A 87 -1.62 -7.60 13.69
C GLY A 87 -1.89 -6.78 12.41
N TRP A 88 -3.13 -6.33 12.19
CA TRP A 88 -3.51 -5.54 11.02
C TRP A 88 -3.80 -4.09 11.37
N HIS A 89 -3.15 -3.18 10.67
CA HIS A 89 -3.46 -1.74 10.76
C HIS A 89 -4.59 -1.38 9.79
N LEU A 90 -5.84 -1.70 10.15
CA LEU A 90 -7.01 -1.55 9.26
C LEU A 90 -7.19 -0.15 8.72
N LYS A 91 -7.00 0.89 9.56
CA LYS A 91 -7.09 2.30 9.14
C LYS A 91 -6.09 2.60 8.02
N GLY A 92 -4.85 2.09 8.13
CA GLY A 92 -3.82 2.21 7.10
C GLY A 92 -4.19 1.46 5.81
N VAL A 93 -4.74 0.25 5.94
CA VAL A 93 -5.18 -0.55 4.78
C VAL A 93 -6.29 0.16 4.02
N TYR A 94 -7.30 0.72 4.71
CA TYR A 94 -8.37 1.50 4.06
C TYR A 94 -7.84 2.75 3.35
N ALA A 95 -6.95 3.49 4.00
CA ALA A 95 -6.35 4.68 3.41
C ALA A 95 -5.52 4.35 2.16
N LEU A 96 -4.72 3.28 2.22
CA LEU A 96 -3.94 2.77 1.10
C LEU A 96 -4.85 2.38 -0.08
N PHE A 97 -5.91 1.62 0.20
CA PHE A 97 -6.82 1.13 -0.82
C PHE A 97 -7.56 2.27 -1.53
N LEU A 98 -8.09 3.24 -0.77
CA LEU A 98 -8.73 4.42 -1.36
C LEU A 98 -7.72 5.26 -2.17
N GLY A 99 -6.54 5.51 -1.64
CA GLY A 99 -5.49 6.22 -2.36
C GLY A 99 -5.13 5.53 -3.69
N PHE A 100 -5.04 4.20 -3.67
CA PHE A 100 -4.78 3.41 -4.88
C PHE A 100 -5.92 3.51 -5.90
N ILE A 101 -7.19 3.42 -5.48
CA ILE A 101 -8.33 3.55 -6.39
C ILE A 101 -8.29 4.91 -7.11
N PHE A 102 -8.09 6.00 -6.37
CA PHE A 102 -8.02 7.34 -6.95
C PHE A 102 -6.83 7.49 -7.89
N SER A 103 -5.66 6.98 -7.52
CA SER A 103 -4.47 7.01 -8.35
C SER A 103 -4.64 6.18 -9.62
N ALA A 104 -5.09 4.92 -9.50
CA ALA A 104 -5.30 4.02 -10.63
C ALA A 104 -6.39 4.51 -11.59
N SER A 105 -7.42 5.20 -11.09
CA SER A 105 -8.47 5.76 -11.94
C SER A 105 -7.94 6.78 -12.96
N THR A 106 -6.87 7.49 -12.66
CA THR A 106 -6.24 8.44 -13.59
C THR A 106 -5.49 7.74 -14.73
N ILE A 107 -5.14 6.47 -14.55
CA ILE A 107 -4.42 5.66 -15.55
C ILE A 107 -5.41 4.87 -16.41
N TRP A 108 -6.45 4.31 -15.79
CA TRP A 108 -7.35 3.38 -16.45
C TRP A 108 -8.59 4.03 -17.05
N ASN A 109 -8.88 5.28 -16.67
CA ASN A 109 -10.01 6.02 -17.23
C ASN A 109 -9.52 7.03 -18.27
N SER A 110 -9.93 6.87 -19.52
CA SER A 110 -9.57 7.75 -20.64
C SER A 110 -9.92 9.23 -20.41
N ASN A 111 -10.98 9.51 -19.67
CA ASN A 111 -11.39 10.88 -19.35
C ASN A 111 -10.45 11.55 -18.32
N LEU A 112 -9.68 10.76 -17.56
CA LEU A 112 -8.77 11.25 -16.55
C LEU A 112 -7.30 11.11 -16.95
N MET A 113 -7.04 10.64 -18.17
CA MET A 113 -5.67 10.36 -18.65
C MET A 113 -4.76 11.60 -18.64
N PHE A 114 -5.31 12.80 -18.71
CA PHE A 114 -4.53 14.04 -18.57
C PHE A 114 -3.89 14.20 -17.17
N LEU A 115 -4.40 13.47 -16.16
CA LEU A 115 -3.86 13.43 -14.79
C LEU A 115 -2.89 12.27 -14.57
N GLN A 116 -2.66 11.41 -15.55
CA GLN A 116 -1.83 10.21 -15.43
C GLN A 116 -0.43 10.51 -14.89
N SER A 117 0.21 11.57 -15.37
CA SER A 117 1.55 11.99 -14.89
C SER A 117 1.58 12.39 -13.42
N TYR A 118 0.45 12.69 -12.83
CA TYR A 118 0.29 13.06 -11.42
C TYR A 118 -0.34 11.96 -10.56
N SER A 119 -0.56 10.77 -11.14
CA SER A 119 -1.27 9.67 -10.50
C SER A 119 -0.73 9.34 -9.10
N TRP A 120 0.58 9.25 -8.96
CA TRP A 120 1.20 8.91 -7.68
C TRP A 120 1.04 10.04 -6.64
N ILE A 121 1.09 11.31 -7.04
CA ILE A 121 0.87 12.46 -6.15
C ILE A 121 -0.59 12.46 -5.67
N ILE A 122 -1.54 12.23 -6.57
CA ILE A 122 -2.97 12.14 -6.25
C ILE A 122 -3.19 11.02 -5.22
N GLY A 123 -2.62 9.85 -5.47
CA GLY A 123 -2.70 8.73 -4.52
C GLY A 123 -2.09 9.05 -3.16
N ALA A 124 -0.93 9.71 -3.14
CA ALA A 124 -0.27 10.12 -1.89
C ALA A 124 -1.13 11.11 -1.09
N ILE A 125 -1.68 12.13 -1.75
CA ILE A 125 -2.54 13.14 -1.10
C ILE A 125 -3.80 12.49 -0.55
N VAL A 126 -4.50 11.68 -1.33
CA VAL A 126 -5.74 11.01 -0.89
C VAL A 126 -5.46 10.10 0.30
N SER A 127 -4.44 9.24 0.20
CA SER A 127 -4.07 8.32 1.29
C SER A 127 -3.68 9.09 2.56
N TYR A 128 -2.92 10.17 2.43
CA TYR A 128 -2.53 11.03 3.55
C TYR A 128 -3.76 11.57 4.29
N PHE A 129 -4.70 12.20 3.56
CA PHE A 129 -5.88 12.79 4.18
C PHE A 129 -6.83 11.74 4.77
N VAL A 130 -7.08 10.65 4.05
CA VAL A 130 -7.93 9.56 4.53
C VAL A 130 -7.36 8.95 5.81
N TYR A 131 -6.06 8.66 5.82
CA TYR A 131 -5.40 8.12 7.00
C TYR A 131 -5.47 9.06 8.20
N TYR A 132 -5.20 10.34 7.97
CA TYR A 132 -5.28 11.36 9.02
C TYR A 132 -6.69 11.47 9.60
N LEU A 133 -7.73 11.51 8.76
CA LEU A 133 -9.12 11.59 9.21
C LEU A 133 -9.53 10.34 10.01
N LEU A 134 -9.22 9.14 9.51
CA LEU A 134 -9.55 7.88 10.20
C LEU A 134 -8.82 7.69 11.54
N THR A 135 -7.67 8.34 11.70
CA THR A 135 -6.85 8.13 12.90
C THR A 135 -7.09 9.22 13.95
N LYS A 136 -7.59 10.39 13.54
CA LYS A 136 -7.92 11.49 14.45
C LYS A 136 -9.18 11.21 15.31
N GLU A 137 -10.04 10.30 14.85
CA GLU A 137 -11.18 9.80 15.63
C GLU A 137 -10.70 8.76 16.67
#